data_c87abdbbdd9f18119baa4d0f2d845725
#
_entry.id   c87abdbbdd9f18119baa4d0f2d845725
#
_cell.length_a   1.000
_cell.length_b   1.000
_cell.length_c   1.000
_cell.angle_alpha   90.00
_cell.angle_beta   90.00
_cell.angle_gamma   90.00
#
_symmetry.space_group_name_H-M   'P 1'
#
loop_
_entity.id
_entity.type
_entity.pdbx_description
1 polymer ?
#
loop_
_entity_poly.entity_id
_entity_poly.type
_entity_poly.pdbx_seq_one_letter_code
_entity_poly.pdbx_strand_id
1 'polypeptide(L)'
;MRENIGVIWLREDFRLLRNYALINANKNHKKLIAVYAYKEKKFIDKKGQKWWVYKSLKNFKKDLDDYNITLQVIKTDTYKSFFEKLIKIKNISLYWNRIYEPAYLTFDKYLEKKLKFHKIDYKIFKGNVLNEFNDVKKNDNTPFKVFTPFWRVAEKIHIEKVPSPDTKI
;
A
#
# COMPACT_ATOMS: atom_id res chain seq x y z
N MET A 1 18.04 -10.96 19.88
CA MET A 1 17.05 -9.92 19.51
C MET A 1 15.93 -10.60 18.72
N ARG A 2 14.66 -10.31 19.04
CA ARG A 2 13.55 -10.84 18.21
C ARG A 2 13.60 -10.19 16.82
N GLU A 3 13.47 -11.01 15.78
CA GLU A 3 13.49 -10.56 14.38
C GLU A 3 12.35 -9.58 14.12
N ASN A 4 12.64 -8.45 13.47
CA ASN A 4 11.64 -7.46 13.10
C ASN A 4 10.87 -7.96 11.86
N ILE A 5 9.55 -8.01 11.93
CA ILE A 5 8.67 -8.54 10.89
C ILE A 5 8.20 -7.39 10.01
N GLY A 6 8.39 -7.51 8.70
CA GLY A 6 7.78 -6.59 7.73
C GLY A 6 6.31 -6.95 7.49
N VAL A 7 5.41 -6.02 7.79
CA VAL A 7 3.97 -6.16 7.55
C VAL A 7 3.57 -5.29 6.37
N ILE A 8 3.10 -5.92 5.29
CA ILE A 8 2.63 -5.23 4.08
C ILE A 8 1.10 -5.12 4.16
N TRP A 9 0.59 -3.90 4.27
CA TRP A 9 -0.85 -3.67 4.21
C TRP A 9 -1.31 -3.56 2.76
N LEU A 10 -1.90 -4.65 2.25
CA LEU A 10 -2.51 -4.72 0.93
C LEU A 10 -3.86 -4.00 0.92
N ARG A 11 -4.11 -3.25 -0.15
CA ARG A 11 -5.38 -2.53 -0.34
C ARG A 11 -6.04 -2.90 -1.66
N GLU A 12 -5.50 -2.46 -2.80
CA GLU A 12 -6.00 -2.75 -4.16
C GLU A 12 -4.86 -3.16 -5.11
N ASP A 13 -3.75 -3.58 -4.55
CA ASP A 13 -2.46 -3.80 -5.21
C ASP A 13 -2.00 -5.28 -5.12
N PHE A 14 -2.90 -6.20 -5.45
CA PHE A 14 -2.65 -7.65 -5.46
C PHE A 14 -1.74 -8.05 -6.64
N ARG A 15 -0.49 -7.59 -6.60
CA ARG A 15 0.53 -7.86 -7.61
C ARG A 15 1.93 -7.86 -6.98
N LEU A 16 2.84 -8.63 -7.55
CA LEU A 16 4.26 -8.59 -7.18
C LEU A 16 4.97 -7.43 -7.89
N LEU A 17 4.72 -7.31 -9.20
CA LEU A 17 5.35 -6.30 -10.04
C LEU A 17 4.91 -4.88 -9.67
N ARG A 18 5.88 -3.98 -9.58
CA ARG A 18 5.62 -2.55 -9.28
C ARG A 18 4.89 -2.35 -7.94
N ASN A 19 4.98 -3.30 -7.04
CA ASN A 19 4.50 -3.15 -5.67
C ASN A 19 5.65 -2.67 -4.78
N TYR A 20 5.82 -1.34 -4.73
CA TYR A 20 6.95 -0.73 -4.02
C TYR A 20 6.98 -1.07 -2.53
N ALA A 21 5.82 -1.17 -1.89
CA ALA A 21 5.71 -1.56 -0.49
C ALA A 21 6.26 -2.97 -0.28
N LEU A 22 5.85 -3.93 -1.11
CA LEU A 22 6.28 -5.31 -1.05
C LEU A 22 7.79 -5.43 -1.34
N ILE A 23 8.26 -4.82 -2.44
CA ILE A 23 9.68 -4.85 -2.83
C ILE A 23 10.57 -4.27 -1.73
N ASN A 24 10.17 -3.13 -1.15
CA ASN A 24 10.96 -2.49 -0.11
C ASN A 24 10.93 -3.27 1.21
N ALA A 25 9.78 -3.82 1.59
CA ALA A 25 9.67 -4.69 2.76
C ALA A 25 10.58 -5.91 2.64
N ASN A 26 10.60 -6.55 1.47
CA ASN A 26 11.43 -7.73 1.21
C ASN A 26 12.94 -7.44 1.29
N LYS A 27 13.36 -6.26 0.86
CA LYS A 27 14.77 -5.83 0.99
C LYS A 27 15.22 -5.62 2.44
N ASN A 28 14.28 -5.31 3.35
CA ASN A 28 14.62 -4.90 4.72
C ASN A 28 14.29 -5.96 5.79
N HIS A 29 13.55 -7.01 5.45
CA HIS A 29 13.11 -8.01 6.42
C HIS A 29 13.25 -9.43 5.88
N LYS A 30 13.71 -10.34 6.71
CA LYS A 30 13.74 -11.78 6.39
C LYS A 30 12.37 -12.44 6.54
N LYS A 31 11.50 -11.88 7.38
CA LYS A 31 10.15 -12.39 7.60
C LYS A 31 9.13 -11.35 7.21
N LEU A 32 8.21 -11.74 6.33
CA LEU A 32 7.17 -10.88 5.78
C LEU A 32 5.78 -11.47 5.99
N ILE A 33 4.83 -10.59 6.26
CA ILE A 33 3.41 -10.92 6.31
C ILE A 33 2.65 -9.89 5.47
N ALA A 34 1.95 -10.35 4.45
CA ALA A 34 1.03 -9.53 3.69
C ALA A 34 -0.36 -9.60 4.33
N VAL A 35 -0.96 -8.45 4.62
CA VAL A 35 -2.25 -8.37 5.31
C VAL A 35 -3.27 -7.66 4.44
N TYR A 36 -4.37 -8.31 4.12
CA TYR A 36 -5.55 -7.70 3.53
C TYR A 36 -6.66 -7.58 4.58
N ALA A 37 -6.86 -6.39 5.11
CA ALA A 37 -7.96 -6.11 6.02
C ALA A 37 -9.17 -5.60 5.23
N TYR A 38 -10.34 -6.21 5.42
CA TYR A 38 -11.56 -5.81 4.70
C TYR A 38 -12.75 -5.61 5.64
N LYS A 39 -13.60 -4.65 5.26
CA LYS A 39 -14.89 -4.42 5.92
C LYS A 39 -15.97 -5.20 5.19
N GLU A 40 -16.69 -6.08 5.86
CA GLU A 40 -17.75 -6.86 5.23
C GLU A 40 -18.81 -5.99 4.58
N LYS A 41 -19.16 -4.86 5.21
CA LYS A 41 -20.08 -3.85 4.67
C LYS A 41 -19.66 -3.32 3.29
N LYS A 42 -18.37 -3.37 2.93
CA LYS A 42 -17.89 -2.98 1.59
C LYS A 42 -18.50 -3.85 0.49
N PHE A 43 -18.89 -5.08 0.80
CA PHE A 43 -19.35 -6.08 -0.17
C PHE A 43 -20.83 -6.42 -0.06
N ILE A 44 -21.60 -5.70 0.78
CA ILE A 44 -23.06 -5.86 0.80
C ILE A 44 -23.57 -5.48 -0.61
N ASP A 45 -24.40 -6.31 -1.19
CA ASP A 45 -24.98 -6.17 -2.54
C ASP A 45 -23.96 -6.09 -3.70
N LYS A 46 -22.68 -6.40 -3.43
CA LYS A 46 -21.58 -6.38 -4.40
C LYS A 46 -20.98 -7.77 -4.64
N LYS A 47 -21.84 -8.75 -4.93
CA LYS A 47 -21.42 -10.17 -5.09
C LYS A 47 -20.31 -10.36 -6.13
N GLY A 48 -20.39 -9.66 -7.28
CA GLY A 48 -19.37 -9.72 -8.33
C GLY A 48 -18.00 -9.18 -7.85
N GLN A 49 -17.99 -8.05 -7.15
CA GLN A 49 -16.74 -7.50 -6.60
C GLN A 49 -16.15 -8.42 -5.52
N LYS A 50 -16.98 -8.98 -4.65
CA LYS A 50 -16.54 -9.94 -3.62
C LYS A 50 -15.90 -11.17 -4.26
N TRP A 51 -16.52 -11.72 -5.29
CA TRP A 51 -15.99 -12.86 -6.04
C TRP A 51 -14.65 -12.51 -6.72
N TRP A 52 -14.57 -11.34 -7.35
CA TRP A 52 -13.34 -10.87 -8.00
C TRP A 52 -12.19 -10.73 -7.01
N VAL A 53 -12.43 -10.05 -5.88
CA VAL A 53 -11.40 -9.87 -4.82
C VAL A 53 -10.96 -11.24 -4.27
N TYR A 54 -11.91 -12.16 -4.03
CA TYR A 54 -11.57 -13.51 -3.58
C TYR A 54 -10.66 -14.25 -4.58
N LYS A 55 -10.99 -14.21 -5.88
CA LYS A 55 -10.18 -14.85 -6.92
C LYS A 55 -8.79 -14.20 -7.04
N SER A 56 -8.72 -12.87 -6.99
CA SER A 56 -7.46 -12.13 -7.02
C SER A 56 -6.57 -12.46 -5.83
N LEU A 57 -7.12 -12.48 -4.62
CA LEU A 57 -6.37 -12.87 -3.42
C LEU A 57 -5.92 -14.34 -3.46
N LYS A 58 -6.75 -15.24 -3.98
CA LYS A 58 -6.39 -16.66 -4.13
C LYS A 58 -5.20 -16.86 -5.08
N ASN A 59 -5.17 -16.12 -6.19
CA ASN A 59 -4.04 -16.17 -7.12
C ASN A 59 -2.82 -15.49 -6.52
N PHE A 60 -2.99 -14.30 -5.97
CA PHE A 60 -1.90 -13.54 -5.35
C PHE A 60 -1.26 -14.28 -4.16
N LYS A 61 -2.06 -15.09 -3.43
CA LYS A 61 -1.50 -15.95 -2.39
C LYS A 61 -0.47 -16.93 -2.95
N LYS A 62 -0.74 -17.55 -4.12
CA LYS A 62 0.23 -18.46 -4.76
C LYS A 62 1.51 -17.72 -5.10
N ASP A 63 1.39 -16.52 -5.70
CA ASP A 63 2.54 -15.70 -6.03
C ASP A 63 3.37 -15.34 -4.79
N LEU A 64 2.73 -15.06 -3.64
CA LEU A 64 3.39 -14.77 -2.37
C LEU A 64 4.03 -16.01 -1.73
N ASP A 65 3.40 -17.18 -1.87
CA ASP A 65 3.93 -18.45 -1.34
C ASP A 65 5.30 -18.79 -1.98
N ASP A 66 5.52 -18.47 -3.27
CA ASP A 66 6.80 -18.65 -3.97
C ASP A 66 7.94 -17.82 -3.35
N TYR A 67 7.60 -16.78 -2.60
CA TYR A 67 8.55 -15.91 -1.87
C TYR A 67 8.53 -16.11 -0.35
N ASN A 68 7.88 -17.17 0.13
CA ASN A 68 7.69 -17.43 1.57
C ASN A 68 7.00 -16.28 2.33
N ILE A 69 6.11 -15.55 1.68
CA ILE A 69 5.34 -14.45 2.28
C ILE A 69 3.94 -14.94 2.65
N THR A 70 3.63 -14.92 3.93
CA THR A 70 2.31 -15.34 4.42
C THR A 70 1.25 -14.30 4.13
N LEU A 71 0.17 -14.68 3.42
CA LEU A 71 -1.01 -13.82 3.25
C LEU A 71 -2.01 -14.04 4.39
N GLN A 72 -2.35 -12.96 5.08
CA GLN A 72 -3.42 -12.91 6.09
C GLN A 72 -4.61 -12.10 5.56
N VAL A 73 -5.80 -12.71 5.53
CA VAL A 73 -7.05 -12.03 5.14
C VAL A 73 -7.89 -11.83 6.40
N ILE A 74 -8.09 -10.58 6.80
CA ILE A 74 -8.69 -10.24 8.09
C ILE A 74 -9.98 -9.45 7.89
N LYS A 75 -11.08 -9.99 8.42
CA LYS A 75 -12.35 -9.26 8.53
C LYS A 75 -12.27 -8.27 9.69
N THR A 76 -12.69 -7.06 9.48
CA THR A 76 -12.73 -6.01 10.49
C THR A 76 -13.93 -5.08 10.32
N ASP A 77 -14.42 -4.50 11.40
CA ASP A 77 -15.49 -3.50 11.34
C ASP A 77 -14.98 -2.17 10.78
N THR A 78 -13.79 -1.77 11.20
CA THR A 78 -13.13 -0.55 10.75
C THR A 78 -11.62 -0.77 10.60
N TYR A 79 -10.98 -0.01 9.71
CA TYR A 79 -9.51 -0.01 9.65
C TYR A 79 -8.91 0.51 10.95
N LYS A 80 -9.58 1.43 11.63
CA LYS A 80 -9.12 1.95 12.91
C LYS A 80 -9.00 0.82 13.95
N SER A 81 -10.03 0.01 14.14
CA SER A 81 -10.01 -1.11 15.09
C SER A 81 -8.96 -2.17 14.73
N PHE A 82 -8.76 -2.42 13.44
CA PHE A 82 -7.70 -3.31 12.98
C PHE A 82 -6.31 -2.79 13.38
N PHE A 83 -6.00 -1.53 13.06
CA PHE A 83 -4.69 -0.95 13.36
C PHE A 83 -4.45 -0.75 14.86
N GLU A 84 -5.48 -0.46 15.65
CA GLU A 84 -5.36 -0.41 17.12
C GLU A 84 -4.94 -1.76 17.74
N LYS A 85 -5.27 -2.87 17.09
CA LYS A 85 -4.77 -4.20 17.46
C LYS A 85 -3.35 -4.44 16.92
N LEU A 86 -3.10 -4.08 15.67
CA LEU A 86 -1.81 -4.29 15.01
C LEU A 86 -0.66 -3.54 15.71
N ILE A 87 -0.87 -2.28 16.10
CA ILE A 87 0.14 -1.45 16.77
C ILE A 87 0.55 -1.95 18.17
N LYS A 88 -0.20 -2.88 18.76
CA LYS A 88 0.19 -3.54 20.01
C LYS A 88 1.22 -4.65 19.81
N ILE A 89 1.41 -5.09 18.57
CA ILE A 89 2.42 -6.11 18.24
C ILE A 89 3.79 -5.44 18.23
N LYS A 90 4.71 -5.99 19.01
CA LYS A 90 6.09 -5.49 19.05
C LYS A 90 6.93 -6.03 17.90
N ASN A 91 7.97 -5.29 17.53
CA ASN A 91 8.94 -5.68 16.49
C ASN A 91 8.28 -5.89 15.11
N ILE A 92 7.49 -4.92 14.68
CA ILE A 92 6.96 -4.85 13.32
C ILE A 92 7.36 -3.54 12.66
N SER A 93 7.50 -3.58 11.33
CA SER A 93 7.57 -2.39 10.48
C SER A 93 6.45 -2.48 9.45
N LEU A 94 5.76 -1.39 9.20
CA LEU A 94 4.56 -1.36 8.37
C LEU A 94 4.83 -0.72 7.01
N TYR A 95 4.37 -1.36 5.94
CA TYR A 95 4.57 -0.93 4.55
C TYR A 95 3.24 -0.91 3.81
N TRP A 96 2.98 0.16 3.03
CA TRP A 96 1.82 0.18 2.14
C TRP A 96 2.01 1.13 0.96
N ASN A 97 1.25 0.90 -0.10
CA ASN A 97 1.15 1.81 -1.24
C ASN A 97 -0.05 2.74 -1.03
N ARG A 98 0.11 4.02 -1.39
CA ARG A 98 -0.92 5.04 -1.20
C ARG A 98 -2.12 4.80 -2.12
N ILE A 99 -3.32 5.05 -1.61
CA ILE A 99 -4.54 5.23 -2.38
C ILE A 99 -4.93 6.71 -2.27
N TYR A 100 -5.25 7.32 -3.41
CA TYR A 100 -5.40 8.79 -3.50
C TYR A 100 -6.84 9.27 -3.30
N GLU A 101 -7.77 8.38 -3.01
CA GLU A 101 -9.11 8.78 -2.58
C GLU A 101 -9.06 9.55 -1.23
N PRO A 102 -9.82 10.65 -1.07
CA PRO A 102 -9.75 11.50 0.12
C PRO A 102 -9.90 10.77 1.45
N ALA A 103 -10.78 9.77 1.50
CA ALA A 103 -11.01 8.96 2.70
C ALA A 103 -9.76 8.16 3.11
N TYR A 104 -9.06 7.58 2.13
CA TYR A 104 -7.82 6.84 2.39
C TYR A 104 -6.68 7.77 2.77
N LEU A 105 -6.53 8.91 2.10
CA LEU A 105 -5.51 9.90 2.45
C LEU A 105 -5.70 10.44 3.88
N THR A 106 -6.94 10.69 4.27
CA THR A 106 -7.26 11.12 5.64
C THR A 106 -6.92 10.03 6.65
N PHE A 107 -7.25 8.77 6.33
CA PHE A 107 -6.91 7.65 7.19
C PHE A 107 -5.39 7.41 7.26
N ASP A 108 -4.68 7.52 6.16
CA ASP A 108 -3.21 7.40 6.14
C ASP A 108 -2.55 8.42 7.08
N LYS A 109 -2.98 9.70 7.03
CA LYS A 109 -2.51 10.74 7.96
C LYS A 109 -2.79 10.41 9.43
N TYR A 110 -3.97 9.86 9.72
CA TYR A 110 -4.30 9.39 11.07
C TYR A 110 -3.37 8.25 11.50
N LEU A 111 -3.18 7.26 10.64
CA LEU A 111 -2.33 6.10 10.92
C LEU A 111 -0.87 6.52 11.15
N GLU A 112 -0.32 7.39 10.31
CA GLU A 112 1.03 7.92 10.48
C GLU A 112 1.25 8.56 11.86
N LYS A 113 0.29 9.38 12.32
CA LYS A 113 0.35 9.99 13.67
C LYS A 113 0.40 8.91 14.77
N LYS A 114 -0.41 7.84 14.63
CA LYS A 114 -0.44 6.74 15.58
C LYS A 114 0.86 5.94 15.58
N LEU A 115 1.39 5.60 14.40
CA LEU A 115 2.63 4.85 14.26
C LEU A 115 3.82 5.62 14.85
N LYS A 116 3.91 6.93 14.58
CA LYS A 116 4.93 7.81 15.18
C LYS A 116 4.82 7.82 16.71
N PHE A 117 3.63 7.97 17.24
CA PHE A 117 3.40 7.97 18.69
C PHE A 117 3.84 6.65 19.35
N HIS A 118 3.58 5.53 18.70
CA HIS A 118 3.97 4.20 19.20
C HIS A 118 5.40 3.78 18.81
N LYS A 119 6.16 4.65 18.13
CA LYS A 119 7.54 4.39 17.66
C LYS A 119 7.63 3.13 16.79
N ILE A 120 6.64 2.93 15.92
CA ILE A 120 6.61 1.84 14.94
C ILE A 120 7.14 2.38 13.62
N ASP A 121 8.14 1.71 13.06
CA ASP A 121 8.68 2.04 11.75
C ASP A 121 7.66 1.79 10.66
N TYR A 122 7.57 2.73 9.71
CA TYR A 122 6.70 2.57 8.57
C TYR A 122 7.24 3.27 7.32
N LYS A 123 6.83 2.77 6.16
CA LYS A 123 7.10 3.42 4.87
C LYS A 123 5.87 3.39 3.99
N ILE A 124 5.59 4.53 3.35
CA ILE A 124 4.49 4.70 2.40
C ILE A 124 5.10 4.95 1.03
N PHE A 125 4.56 4.28 0.03
CA PHE A 125 5.04 4.39 -1.34
C PHE A 125 3.96 4.96 -2.25
N LYS A 126 4.39 5.50 -3.38
CA LYS A 126 3.53 5.87 -4.48
C LYS A 126 2.70 4.64 -4.91
N GLY A 127 1.40 4.85 -5.04
CA GLY A 127 0.47 3.79 -5.43
C GLY A 127 0.34 3.62 -6.94
N ASN A 128 -0.89 3.79 -7.45
CA ASN A 128 -1.26 3.55 -8.83
C ASN A 128 -1.26 4.83 -9.71
N VAL A 129 -0.53 5.86 -9.32
CA VAL A 129 -0.36 7.10 -10.08
C VAL A 129 1.04 7.17 -10.68
N LEU A 130 1.17 7.83 -11.81
CA LEU A 130 2.45 8.07 -12.48
C LEU A 130 3.30 9.06 -11.68
N ASN A 131 2.69 10.18 -11.29
CA ASN A 131 3.32 11.23 -10.48
C ASN A 131 2.48 11.49 -9.23
N GLU A 132 3.12 11.83 -8.11
CA GLU A 132 2.41 12.31 -6.93
C GLU A 132 1.77 13.68 -7.22
N PHE A 133 0.67 14.01 -6.54
CA PHE A 133 -0.03 15.27 -6.76
C PHE A 133 0.83 16.51 -6.48
N ASN A 134 1.86 16.34 -5.67
CA ASN A 134 2.78 17.43 -5.32
C ASN A 134 3.95 17.58 -6.32
N ASP A 135 4.17 16.62 -7.19
CA ASP A 135 5.28 16.63 -8.14
C ASP A 135 4.97 17.52 -9.35
N VAL A 136 3.68 17.65 -9.72
CA VAL A 136 3.23 18.41 -10.88
C VAL A 136 2.37 19.58 -10.44
N LYS A 137 2.99 20.73 -10.27
CA LYS A 137 2.33 21.96 -9.84
C LYS A 137 2.75 23.14 -10.72
N LYS A 138 1.95 24.20 -10.68
CA LYS A 138 2.32 25.50 -11.21
C LYS A 138 3.41 26.16 -10.38
N ASN A 139 4.00 27.24 -10.88
CA ASN A 139 5.01 28.02 -10.17
C ASN A 139 4.49 28.63 -8.85
N ASP A 140 3.19 28.88 -8.76
CA ASP A 140 2.52 29.35 -7.55
C ASP A 140 2.13 28.23 -6.56
N ASN A 141 2.62 27.00 -6.78
CA ASN A 141 2.32 25.79 -6.01
C ASN A 141 0.85 25.35 -6.07
N THR A 142 0.03 25.89 -6.96
CA THR A 142 -1.36 25.45 -7.16
C THR A 142 -1.44 24.34 -8.21
N PRO A 143 -2.47 23.49 -8.16
CA PRO A 143 -2.67 22.44 -9.17
C PRO A 143 -3.08 23.02 -10.53
N PHE A 144 -2.72 22.33 -11.60
CA PHE A 144 -3.23 22.63 -12.93
C PHE A 144 -4.71 22.27 -13.04
N LYS A 145 -5.49 23.14 -13.71
CA LYS A 145 -6.91 22.91 -13.98
C LYS A 145 -7.18 22.40 -15.40
N VAL A 146 -6.18 22.47 -16.27
CA VAL A 146 -6.27 22.12 -17.70
C VAL A 146 -5.14 21.14 -18.04
N PHE A 147 -5.45 20.15 -18.89
CA PHE A 147 -4.54 19.05 -19.20
C PHE A 147 -3.26 19.51 -19.92
N THR A 148 -3.36 20.32 -20.96
CA THR A 148 -2.19 20.68 -21.78
C THR A 148 -1.04 21.33 -20.98
N PRO A 149 -1.26 22.36 -20.15
CA PRO A 149 -0.18 22.90 -19.33
C PRO A 149 0.27 21.94 -18.23
N PHE A 150 -0.60 21.09 -17.70
CA PHE A 150 -0.22 20.02 -16.79
C PHE A 150 0.77 19.06 -17.48
N TRP A 151 0.43 18.58 -18.67
CA TRP A 151 1.22 17.60 -19.39
C TRP A 151 2.62 18.13 -19.76
N ARG A 152 2.72 19.38 -20.21
CA ARG A 152 4.02 20.03 -20.51
C ARG A 152 5.00 20.03 -19.33
N VAL A 153 4.50 20.01 -18.12
CA VAL A 153 5.32 19.90 -16.92
C VAL A 153 5.54 18.43 -16.55
N ALA A 154 4.48 17.63 -16.57
CA ALA A 154 4.50 16.23 -16.19
C ALA A 154 5.44 15.38 -17.07
N GLU A 155 5.46 15.63 -18.39
CA GLU A 155 6.33 14.89 -19.34
C GLU A 155 7.83 15.09 -19.09
N LYS A 156 8.21 16.21 -18.44
CA LYS A 156 9.60 16.53 -18.10
C LYS A 156 10.05 15.92 -16.79
N ILE A 157 9.10 15.47 -15.98
CA ILE A 157 9.40 14.85 -14.71
C ILE A 157 9.94 13.45 -14.99
N HIS A 158 11.14 13.17 -14.46
CA HIS A 158 11.75 11.87 -14.61
C HIS A 158 10.85 10.80 -13.99
N ILE A 159 10.31 9.94 -14.85
CA ILE A 159 9.60 8.74 -14.39
C ILE A 159 10.66 7.78 -13.87
N GLU A 160 10.68 7.58 -12.58
CA GLU A 160 11.56 6.62 -11.93
C GLU A 160 11.46 5.27 -12.66
N LYS A 161 12.60 4.77 -13.13
CA LYS A 161 12.64 3.45 -13.78
C LYS A 161 12.08 2.44 -12.79
N VAL A 162 10.94 1.90 -13.14
CA VAL A 162 10.33 0.83 -12.35
C VAL A 162 11.34 -0.30 -12.28
N PRO A 163 11.61 -0.85 -11.08
CA PRO A 163 12.42 -2.04 -10.96
C PRO A 163 11.93 -3.10 -11.95
N SER A 164 12.87 -3.65 -12.74
CA SER A 164 12.55 -4.72 -13.69
C SER A 164 11.79 -5.84 -12.98
N PRO A 165 10.88 -6.55 -13.69
CA PRO A 165 10.29 -7.79 -13.18
C PRO A 165 11.33 -8.82 -12.71
N ASP A 166 12.53 -8.76 -13.28
CA ASP A 166 13.68 -9.60 -12.89
C ASP A 166 14.33 -9.17 -11.58
N THR A 167 13.94 -8.06 -10.99
CA THR A 167 14.31 -7.76 -9.61
C THR A 167 13.53 -8.74 -8.74
N LYS A 168 14.09 -9.93 -8.59
CA LYS A 168 13.56 -10.95 -7.68
C LYS A 168 13.24 -10.29 -6.34
N ILE A 169 12.01 -10.48 -5.93
CA ILE A 169 11.59 -10.14 -4.57
C ILE A 169 12.44 -10.92 -3.59
#